data_7c89cba6009d266107055ccf3ace4eda
#
_entry.id   7c89cba6009d266107055ccf3ace4eda
#
_cell.length_a   1.000
_cell.length_b   1.000
_cell.length_c   1.000
_cell.angle_alpha   90.00
_cell.angle_beta   90.00
_cell.angle_gamma   90.00
#
_symmetry.space_group_name_H-M   'P 1'
#
loop_
_entity.id
_entity.type
_entity.pdbx_description
1 polymer ?
#
loop_
_entity_poly.entity_id
_entity_poly.type
_entity_poly.pdbx_seq_one_letter_code
_entity_poly.pdbx_strand_id
1 'polypeptide(L)'
;MIRRAQLVLIALALAVPFVQGCGEPETDLVVERLPNVEPNLPAVPTLPPPPHPITYDDGSHSIFGLRSRLRNTIDTEVEVTGYIIEIYVPPECEEEPCERPLAPHLWIADTQSEDSRRKHLMVVGYAENQEQIDEAVELAERGRYEPPDPETGLLPIPTDFHVGNKVKFSGQFTRVGGSGFNNSEGLLDYRGHSTIENVAAEEE
;
A
#
# COMPACT_ATOMS: atom_id res chain seq x y z
N MET A 1 -41.48 63.73 6.78
CA MET A 1 -41.68 62.48 6.03
C MET A 1 -41.36 62.61 4.50
N ILE A 2 -40.74 63.70 4.03
CA ILE A 2 -40.50 63.92 2.60
C ILE A 2 -39.11 63.53 2.10
N ARG A 3 -38.16 63.25 3.01
CA ARG A 3 -36.75 62.91 2.63
C ARG A 3 -36.52 61.44 2.22
N ARG A 4 -37.41 60.50 2.60
CA ARG A 4 -37.27 59.08 2.22
C ARG A 4 -37.82 58.72 0.84
N ALA A 5 -38.74 59.49 0.32
CA ALA A 5 -39.33 59.27 -1.00
C ALA A 5 -38.41 59.73 -2.15
N GLN A 6 -37.54 60.71 -1.92
CA GLN A 6 -36.59 61.15 -2.93
C GLN A 6 -35.38 60.25 -3.16
N LEU A 7 -34.97 59.52 -2.14
CA LEU A 7 -33.88 58.53 -2.25
C LEU A 7 -34.28 57.26 -3.03
N VAL A 8 -35.53 56.86 -2.97
CA VAL A 8 -36.06 55.68 -3.69
C VAL A 8 -36.18 55.97 -5.20
N LEU A 9 -36.53 57.21 -5.59
CA LEU A 9 -36.65 57.63 -6.99
C LEU A 9 -35.29 57.77 -7.69
N ILE A 10 -34.21 58.14 -6.97
CA ILE A 10 -32.87 58.24 -7.52
C ILE A 10 -32.26 56.86 -7.70
N ALA A 11 -32.57 55.89 -6.82
CA ALA A 11 -32.10 54.51 -6.96
C ALA A 11 -32.73 53.75 -8.15
N LEU A 12 -33.96 54.12 -8.54
CA LEU A 12 -34.65 53.47 -9.66
C LEU A 12 -34.20 54.02 -11.04
N ALA A 13 -33.63 55.24 -11.09
CA ALA A 13 -33.16 55.86 -12.32
C ALA A 13 -31.76 55.40 -12.75
N LEU A 14 -30.97 54.76 -11.85
CA LEU A 14 -29.62 54.25 -12.09
C LEU A 14 -29.58 52.78 -12.53
N ALA A 15 -30.72 52.07 -12.53
CA ALA A 15 -30.79 50.64 -12.84
C ALA A 15 -31.12 50.32 -14.32
N VAL A 16 -31.31 51.32 -15.18
CA VAL A 16 -31.83 51.07 -16.55
C VAL A 16 -30.81 51.08 -17.71
N PRO A 17 -29.52 51.45 -17.57
CA PRO A 17 -28.62 51.43 -18.74
C PRO A 17 -27.75 50.17 -18.92
N PHE A 18 -27.98 49.07 -18.20
CA PHE A 18 -27.13 47.89 -18.36
C PHE A 18 -27.73 46.71 -19.15
N VAL A 19 -28.82 46.94 -19.88
CA VAL A 19 -29.45 45.88 -20.71
C VAL A 19 -29.31 46.16 -22.21
N GLN A 20 -28.25 46.82 -22.62
CA GLN A 20 -27.95 46.95 -24.05
C GLN A 20 -26.54 46.39 -24.31
N GLY A 21 -26.48 45.19 -24.86
CA GLY A 21 -25.25 44.73 -25.45
C GLY A 21 -24.93 43.23 -25.35
N CYS A 22 -25.91 42.37 -25.59
CA CYS A 22 -25.63 41.06 -26.14
C CYS A 22 -26.31 40.97 -27.50
N GLY A 23 -25.76 41.68 -28.48
CA GLY A 23 -25.96 41.29 -29.87
C GLY A 23 -25.20 39.99 -30.06
N GLU A 24 -25.92 38.90 -30.33
CA GLU A 24 -25.28 37.67 -30.82
C GLU A 24 -24.52 38.05 -32.09
N PRO A 25 -23.19 37.76 -32.16
CA PRO A 25 -22.52 37.82 -33.44
C PRO A 25 -23.16 36.72 -34.30
N GLU A 26 -23.94 37.11 -35.30
CA GLU A 26 -24.27 36.23 -36.40
C GLU A 26 -22.96 35.83 -37.09
N THR A 27 -22.25 34.87 -36.51
CA THR A 27 -21.18 34.17 -37.20
C THR A 27 -21.87 33.21 -38.15
N ASP A 28 -21.99 33.64 -39.38
CA ASP A 28 -22.37 32.78 -40.52
C ASP A 28 -21.19 31.79 -40.79
N LEU A 29 -20.85 31.04 -39.75
CA LEU A 29 -19.86 29.95 -39.85
C LEU A 29 -20.55 28.76 -40.49
N VAL A 30 -20.51 28.70 -41.79
CA VAL A 30 -20.80 27.49 -42.54
C VAL A 30 -19.75 26.43 -42.12
N VAL A 31 -20.09 25.66 -41.11
CA VAL A 31 -19.25 24.51 -40.70
C VAL A 31 -19.38 23.47 -41.80
N GLU A 32 -18.42 23.48 -42.69
CA GLU A 32 -18.28 22.42 -43.68
C GLU A 32 -18.07 21.10 -42.92
N ARG A 33 -19.02 20.18 -43.04
CA ARG A 33 -18.85 18.84 -42.42
C ARG A 33 -17.68 18.16 -43.09
N LEU A 34 -16.59 17.99 -42.33
CA LEU A 34 -15.46 17.20 -42.76
C LEU A 34 -15.95 15.80 -43.15
N PRO A 35 -15.39 15.20 -44.20
CA PRO A 35 -15.73 13.84 -44.57
C PRO A 35 -15.46 12.91 -43.40
N ASN A 36 -16.36 11.95 -43.17
CA ASN A 36 -16.23 10.95 -42.11
C ASN A 36 -15.09 10.03 -42.49
N VAL A 37 -13.85 10.37 -42.06
CA VAL A 37 -12.66 9.57 -42.29
C VAL A 37 -12.63 8.50 -41.18
N GLU A 38 -12.85 7.25 -41.54
CA GLU A 38 -12.57 6.15 -40.62
C GLU A 38 -11.09 6.14 -40.27
N PRO A 39 -10.71 6.36 -38.99
CA PRO A 39 -9.30 6.37 -38.61
C PRO A 39 -8.71 4.99 -38.81
N ASN A 40 -7.73 4.86 -39.70
CA ASN A 40 -6.93 3.64 -39.85
C ASN A 40 -5.94 3.56 -38.66
N LEU A 41 -6.48 3.19 -37.50
CA LEU A 41 -5.66 3.02 -36.30
C LEU A 41 -4.84 1.75 -36.42
N PRO A 42 -3.53 1.79 -36.05
CA PRO A 42 -2.74 0.59 -36.00
C PRO A 42 -3.36 -0.39 -34.95
N ALA A 43 -3.24 -1.70 -35.20
CA ALA A 43 -3.70 -2.71 -34.29
C ALA A 43 -3.08 -2.47 -32.90
N VAL A 44 -3.90 -2.43 -31.85
CA VAL A 44 -3.42 -2.30 -30.48
C VAL A 44 -2.59 -3.54 -30.14
N PRO A 45 -1.31 -3.41 -29.78
CA PRO A 45 -0.51 -4.57 -29.42
C PRO A 45 -1.14 -5.27 -28.21
N THR A 46 -1.30 -6.59 -28.29
CA THR A 46 -1.73 -7.41 -27.16
C THR A 46 -0.64 -7.39 -26.12
N LEU A 47 -0.90 -6.78 -24.96
CA LEU A 47 0.03 -6.81 -23.84
C LEU A 47 0.08 -8.24 -23.26
N PRO A 48 1.25 -8.71 -22.84
CA PRO A 48 1.35 -9.97 -22.12
C PRO A 48 0.51 -9.90 -20.82
N PRO A 49 -0.03 -11.04 -20.36
CA PRO A 49 -0.73 -11.07 -19.08
C PRO A 49 0.22 -10.63 -17.94
N PRO A 50 -0.32 -10.08 -16.86
CA PRO A 50 0.49 -9.73 -15.68
C PRO A 50 1.18 -10.98 -15.13
N PRO A 51 2.42 -10.84 -14.57
CA PRO A 51 3.19 -11.98 -14.08
C PRO A 51 2.53 -12.68 -12.89
N HIS A 52 1.77 -11.95 -12.07
CA HIS A 52 1.03 -12.44 -10.90
C HIS A 52 -0.38 -11.85 -10.89
N PRO A 53 -1.36 -12.51 -10.22
CA PRO A 53 -2.68 -11.93 -10.02
C PRO A 53 -2.55 -10.65 -9.17
N ILE A 54 -3.47 -9.72 -9.33
CA ILE A 54 -3.50 -8.52 -8.49
C ILE A 54 -3.99 -8.87 -7.09
N THR A 55 -5.02 -9.73 -7.03
CA THR A 55 -5.59 -10.29 -5.80
C THR A 55 -5.81 -11.77 -5.99
N TYR A 56 -5.65 -12.54 -4.93
CA TYR A 56 -5.98 -13.95 -4.86
C TYR A 56 -7.48 -14.15 -4.60
N ASP A 57 -7.96 -15.39 -4.71
CA ASP A 57 -9.38 -15.74 -4.54
C ASP A 57 -9.89 -15.46 -3.12
N ASP A 58 -9.00 -15.47 -2.13
CA ASP A 58 -9.30 -15.13 -0.73
C ASP A 58 -9.34 -13.62 -0.46
N GLY A 59 -9.15 -12.79 -1.48
CA GLY A 59 -9.13 -11.34 -1.40
C GLY A 59 -7.79 -10.73 -1.02
N SER A 60 -6.79 -11.53 -0.61
CA SER A 60 -5.44 -11.02 -0.32
C SER A 60 -4.74 -10.54 -1.59
N HIS A 61 -3.87 -9.54 -1.44
CA HIS A 61 -3.07 -9.01 -2.54
C HIS A 61 -1.83 -9.88 -2.78
N SER A 62 -1.37 -9.94 -4.03
CA SER A 62 0.03 -10.26 -4.33
C SER A 62 0.90 -9.01 -4.08
N ILE A 63 2.22 -9.18 -3.93
CA ILE A 63 3.16 -8.06 -3.82
C ILE A 63 3.12 -7.22 -5.12
N PHE A 64 3.05 -7.88 -6.28
CA PHE A 64 2.83 -7.24 -7.56
C PHE A 64 1.52 -6.42 -7.56
N GLY A 65 0.44 -6.97 -7.03
CA GLY A 65 -0.87 -6.31 -6.94
C GLY A 65 -0.85 -5.05 -6.09
N LEU A 66 -0.21 -5.09 -4.90
CA LEU A 66 -0.03 -3.92 -4.05
C LEU A 66 0.70 -2.79 -4.78
N ARG A 67 1.83 -3.11 -5.43
CA ARG A 67 2.67 -2.13 -6.12
C ARG A 67 2.05 -1.58 -7.39
N SER A 68 1.33 -2.43 -8.14
CA SER A 68 0.60 -1.99 -9.33
C SER A 68 -0.46 -0.95 -9.02
N ARG A 69 -0.99 -0.96 -7.80
CA ARG A 69 -2.03 -0.06 -7.30
C ARG A 69 -1.55 0.84 -6.16
N LEU A 70 -0.25 1.11 -6.06
CA LEU A 70 0.39 1.82 -4.95
C LEU A 70 -0.37 3.06 -4.47
N ARG A 71 -0.93 3.85 -5.38
CA ARG A 71 -1.68 5.07 -5.00
C ARG A 71 -2.98 4.79 -4.23
N ASN A 72 -3.54 3.60 -4.41
CA ASN A 72 -4.82 3.21 -3.80
C ASN A 72 -4.62 2.33 -2.57
N THR A 73 -3.45 1.67 -2.45
CA THR A 73 -3.15 0.71 -1.39
C THR A 73 -2.26 1.30 -0.30
N ILE A 74 -1.49 2.35 -0.62
CA ILE A 74 -0.61 3.00 0.36
C ILE A 74 -1.43 3.65 1.50
N ASP A 75 -0.92 3.54 2.72
CA ASP A 75 -1.52 4.02 3.97
C ASP A 75 -2.89 3.38 4.30
N THR A 76 -3.15 2.17 3.73
CA THR A 76 -4.34 1.38 4.04
C THR A 76 -3.97 0.06 4.73
N GLU A 77 -4.93 -0.50 5.46
CA GLU A 77 -4.83 -1.87 5.95
C GLU A 77 -5.07 -2.84 4.79
N VAL A 78 -4.19 -3.83 4.68
CA VAL A 78 -4.21 -4.82 3.59
C VAL A 78 -3.91 -6.21 4.13
N GLU A 79 -4.38 -7.22 3.38
CA GLU A 79 -3.87 -8.57 3.47
C GLU A 79 -3.01 -8.86 2.24
N VAL A 80 -1.81 -9.40 2.45
CA VAL A 80 -0.87 -9.75 1.38
C VAL A 80 -0.37 -11.17 1.56
N THR A 81 -0.35 -11.93 0.48
CA THR A 81 0.17 -13.30 0.47
C THR A 81 1.47 -13.35 -0.30
N GLY A 82 2.48 -13.98 0.29
CA GLY A 82 3.80 -14.16 -0.32
C GLY A 82 4.63 -15.21 0.39
N TYR A 83 5.77 -15.53 -0.21
CA TYR A 83 6.78 -16.42 0.35
C TYR A 83 7.81 -15.63 1.13
N ILE A 84 8.19 -16.08 2.32
CA ILE A 84 9.30 -15.53 3.10
C ILE A 84 10.59 -15.88 2.36
N ILE A 85 11.32 -14.86 1.89
CA ILE A 85 12.57 -15.03 1.14
C ILE A 85 13.77 -14.85 2.04
N GLU A 86 13.68 -13.96 3.02
CA GLU A 86 14.79 -13.61 3.90
C GLU A 86 14.24 -13.11 5.23
N ILE A 87 14.86 -13.55 6.31
CA ILE A 87 14.63 -13.05 7.66
C ILE A 87 15.92 -12.39 8.12
N TYR A 88 15.83 -11.16 8.60
CA TYR A 88 16.98 -10.44 9.12
C TYR A 88 17.55 -11.14 10.36
N VAL A 89 18.83 -11.38 10.34
CA VAL A 89 19.60 -11.87 11.48
C VAL A 89 20.59 -10.78 11.87
N PRO A 90 20.59 -10.33 13.14
CA PRO A 90 21.56 -9.34 13.60
C PRO A 90 23.00 -9.83 13.42
N PRO A 91 23.93 -8.97 12.99
CA PRO A 91 25.33 -9.34 12.87
C PRO A 91 25.91 -9.65 14.26
N GLU A 92 26.77 -10.68 14.32
CA GLU A 92 27.55 -10.97 15.53
C GLU A 92 28.56 -9.83 15.75
N CYS A 93 28.72 -9.46 17.03
CA CYS A 93 29.70 -8.46 17.41
C CYS A 93 31.05 -9.13 17.74
N GLU A 94 32.00 -9.04 16.82
CA GLU A 94 33.34 -9.61 17.01
C GLU A 94 34.31 -8.63 17.71
N GLU A 95 34.19 -7.32 17.42
CA GLU A 95 35.06 -6.28 17.99
C GLU A 95 34.26 -5.03 18.35
N GLU A 96 34.53 -4.44 19.52
CA GLU A 96 33.91 -3.16 19.94
C GLU A 96 34.53 -1.95 19.20
N PRO A 97 33.73 -0.91 18.82
CA PRO A 97 32.29 -0.75 19.11
C PRO A 97 31.40 -1.50 18.11
N CYS A 98 30.45 -2.26 18.62
CA CYS A 98 29.48 -2.97 17.81
C CYS A 98 28.50 -2.00 17.13
N GLU A 99 28.15 -2.30 15.88
CA GLU A 99 27.04 -1.61 15.22
C GLU A 99 25.73 -1.95 15.92
N ARG A 100 24.87 -0.93 16.07
CA ARG A 100 23.54 -1.17 16.63
C ARG A 100 22.72 -2.00 15.65
N PRO A 101 22.19 -3.16 16.06
CA PRO A 101 21.39 -3.98 15.17
C PRO A 101 20.11 -3.23 14.74
N LEU A 102 19.66 -3.52 13.54
CA LEU A 102 18.36 -3.05 13.07
C LEU A 102 17.24 -3.78 13.82
N ALA A 103 16.06 -3.20 13.86
CA ALA A 103 14.88 -3.90 14.34
C ALA A 103 14.58 -5.14 13.46
N PRO A 104 13.96 -6.18 14.02
CA PRO A 104 13.56 -7.36 13.27
C PRO A 104 12.69 -7.03 12.07
N HIS A 105 13.02 -7.60 10.94
CA HIS A 105 12.27 -7.46 9.70
C HIS A 105 12.51 -8.66 8.79
N LEU A 106 11.60 -8.88 7.86
CA LEU A 106 11.72 -9.93 6.87
C LEU A 106 11.31 -9.42 5.48
N TRP A 107 11.65 -10.20 4.47
CA TRP A 107 11.29 -9.91 3.10
C TRP A 107 10.43 -11.03 2.52
N ILE A 108 9.37 -10.65 1.83
CA ILE A 108 8.48 -11.58 1.14
C ILE A 108 8.44 -11.27 -0.36
N ALA A 109 8.17 -12.29 -1.17
CA ALA A 109 8.01 -12.17 -2.62
C ALA A 109 6.84 -13.01 -3.12
N ASP A 110 6.38 -12.75 -4.35
CA ASP A 110 5.30 -13.50 -4.98
C ASP A 110 5.71 -14.95 -5.34
N THR A 111 7.02 -15.21 -5.46
CA THR A 111 7.60 -16.54 -5.69
C THR A 111 8.85 -16.74 -4.84
N GLN A 112 9.14 -18.00 -4.48
CA GLN A 112 10.35 -18.35 -3.71
C GLN A 112 11.65 -18.06 -4.47
N SER A 113 11.62 -18.08 -5.81
CA SER A 113 12.78 -17.89 -6.67
C SER A 113 12.95 -16.43 -7.17
N GLU A 114 12.29 -15.47 -6.54
CA GLU A 114 12.41 -14.08 -6.96
C GLU A 114 13.69 -13.46 -6.38
N ASP A 115 14.66 -13.20 -7.25
CA ASP A 115 15.97 -12.64 -6.85
C ASP A 115 15.99 -11.10 -6.83
N SER A 116 14.98 -10.46 -7.42
CA SER A 116 14.97 -9.01 -7.53
C SER A 116 14.44 -8.35 -6.26
N ARG A 117 15.33 -7.71 -5.49
CA ARG A 117 14.97 -6.96 -4.28
C ARG A 117 13.86 -5.92 -4.50
N ARG A 118 13.74 -5.38 -5.71
CA ARG A 118 12.65 -4.45 -6.06
C ARG A 118 11.27 -5.08 -6.05
N LYS A 119 11.20 -6.41 -6.20
CA LYS A 119 9.94 -7.17 -6.17
C LYS A 119 9.64 -7.75 -4.78
N HIS A 120 10.56 -7.60 -3.83
CA HIS A 120 10.35 -8.01 -2.45
C HIS A 120 9.60 -6.92 -1.67
N LEU A 121 8.72 -7.32 -0.77
CA LEU A 121 8.05 -6.46 0.20
C LEU A 121 8.67 -6.68 1.57
N MET A 122 9.08 -5.60 2.24
CA MET A 122 9.58 -5.64 3.60
C MET A 122 8.39 -5.71 4.57
N VAL A 123 8.47 -6.59 5.57
CA VAL A 123 7.53 -6.67 6.69
C VAL A 123 8.29 -6.30 7.96
N VAL A 124 7.74 -5.37 8.73
CA VAL A 124 8.36 -4.80 9.94
C VAL A 124 7.35 -4.75 11.08
N GLY A 125 7.84 -4.53 12.31
CA GLY A 125 6.96 -4.24 13.46
C GLY A 125 6.34 -5.46 14.13
N TYR A 126 6.82 -6.68 13.85
CA TYR A 126 6.35 -7.91 14.51
C TYR A 126 7.09 -8.22 15.82
N ALA A 127 8.21 -7.58 16.09
CA ALA A 127 8.94 -7.60 17.36
C ALA A 127 9.79 -6.33 17.49
N GLU A 128 10.18 -5.96 18.71
CA GLU A 128 11.05 -4.81 18.97
C GLU A 128 12.53 -5.14 18.79
N ASN A 129 12.93 -6.36 19.11
CA ASN A 129 14.31 -6.83 19.04
C ASN A 129 14.36 -8.35 18.85
N GLN A 130 15.56 -8.88 18.56
CA GLN A 130 15.77 -10.31 18.33
C GLN A 130 15.57 -11.15 19.59
N GLU A 131 15.92 -10.62 20.76
CA GLU A 131 15.79 -11.32 22.04
C GLU A 131 14.33 -11.73 22.33
N GLN A 132 13.37 -10.85 22.01
CA GLN A 132 11.94 -11.19 22.13
C GLN A 132 11.52 -12.34 21.22
N ILE A 133 12.08 -12.43 20.02
CA ILE A 133 11.78 -13.50 19.08
C ILE A 133 12.36 -14.81 19.62
N ASP A 134 13.63 -14.79 20.00
CA ASP A 134 14.33 -15.99 20.51
C ASP A 134 13.63 -16.56 21.76
N GLU A 135 13.22 -15.70 22.69
CA GLU A 135 12.44 -16.09 23.86
C GLU A 135 11.08 -16.69 23.50
N ALA A 136 10.36 -16.05 22.56
CA ALA A 136 9.06 -16.53 22.13
C ALA A 136 9.15 -17.89 21.43
N VAL A 137 10.15 -18.08 20.56
CA VAL A 137 10.42 -19.36 19.87
C VAL A 137 10.76 -20.44 20.89
N GLU A 138 11.69 -20.18 21.82
CA GLU A 138 12.07 -21.13 22.87
C GLU A 138 10.87 -21.57 23.75
N LEU A 139 9.98 -20.61 24.08
CA LEU A 139 8.76 -20.89 24.81
C LEU A 139 7.77 -21.72 23.98
N ALA A 140 7.67 -21.43 22.68
CA ALA A 140 6.80 -22.17 21.77
C ALA A 140 7.23 -23.62 21.57
N GLU A 141 8.54 -23.89 21.40
CA GLU A 141 9.11 -25.23 21.32
C GLU A 141 8.83 -26.05 22.58
N ARG A 142 8.77 -25.39 23.72
CA ARG A 142 8.42 -26.03 25.01
C ARG A 142 6.91 -26.13 25.25
N GLY A 143 6.08 -25.67 24.31
CA GLY A 143 4.62 -25.60 24.45
C GLY A 143 4.14 -24.68 25.57
N ARG A 144 4.92 -23.63 25.87
CA ARG A 144 4.68 -22.67 26.96
C ARG A 144 4.49 -21.24 26.50
N TYR A 145 4.54 -20.98 25.19
CA TYR A 145 4.28 -19.65 24.65
C TYR A 145 2.81 -19.29 24.85
N GLU A 146 2.57 -18.20 25.54
CA GLU A 146 1.25 -17.61 25.73
C GLU A 146 1.24 -16.26 25.01
N PRO A 147 0.37 -16.08 23.97
CA PRO A 147 0.26 -14.81 23.30
C PRO A 147 -0.28 -13.75 24.27
N PRO A 148 0.08 -12.48 24.07
CA PRO A 148 -0.43 -11.39 24.92
C PRO A 148 -1.95 -11.30 24.85
N ASP A 149 -2.55 -10.81 25.95
CA ASP A 149 -3.99 -10.55 26.00
C ASP A 149 -4.37 -9.53 24.91
N PRO A 150 -5.34 -9.84 24.03
CA PRO A 150 -5.80 -8.92 23.00
C PRO A 150 -6.25 -7.54 23.52
N GLU A 151 -6.71 -7.47 24.77
CA GLU A 151 -7.11 -6.20 25.41
C GLU A 151 -5.92 -5.25 25.63
N THR A 152 -4.70 -5.76 25.69
CA THR A 152 -3.48 -4.94 25.84
C THR A 152 -3.10 -4.19 24.57
N GLY A 153 -3.63 -4.57 23.40
CA GLY A 153 -3.25 -4.05 22.11
C GLY A 153 -1.84 -4.47 21.65
N LEU A 154 -1.17 -5.35 22.41
CA LEU A 154 0.12 -5.93 22.00
C LEU A 154 -0.12 -7.03 20.97
N LEU A 155 0.75 -7.10 19.97
CA LEU A 155 0.72 -8.15 18.97
C LEU A 155 1.46 -9.40 19.47
N PRO A 156 0.96 -10.62 19.18
CA PRO A 156 1.73 -11.83 19.43
C PRO A 156 2.97 -11.85 18.57
N ILE A 157 4.09 -12.29 19.15
CA ILE A 157 5.34 -12.47 18.43
C ILE A 157 5.24 -13.75 17.59
N PRO A 158 5.51 -13.68 16.27
CA PRO A 158 5.49 -14.86 15.42
C PRO A 158 6.59 -15.85 15.81
N THR A 159 6.23 -17.13 15.94
CA THR A 159 7.18 -18.21 16.28
C THR A 159 7.35 -19.23 15.16
N ASP A 160 6.65 -19.04 14.04
CA ASP A 160 6.57 -19.95 12.90
C ASP A 160 7.12 -19.37 11.58
N PHE A 161 7.88 -18.26 11.66
CA PHE A 161 8.51 -17.69 10.48
C PHE A 161 9.75 -18.49 10.07
N HIS A 162 9.68 -19.11 8.88
CA HIS A 162 10.80 -19.79 8.24
C HIS A 162 10.92 -19.33 6.78
N VAL A 163 12.16 -19.24 6.30
CA VAL A 163 12.42 -18.96 4.88
C VAL A 163 11.81 -20.08 4.03
N GLY A 164 11.07 -19.70 2.99
CA GLY A 164 10.34 -20.63 2.14
C GLY A 164 8.86 -20.78 2.50
N ASN A 165 8.44 -20.47 3.73
CA ASN A 165 7.03 -20.52 4.10
C ASN A 165 6.21 -19.55 3.26
N LYS A 166 5.01 -20.00 2.86
CA LYS A 166 4.01 -19.13 2.26
C LYS A 166 3.05 -18.63 3.34
N VAL A 167 2.98 -17.34 3.48
CA VAL A 167 2.27 -16.70 4.59
C VAL A 167 1.36 -15.62 4.06
N LYS A 168 0.17 -15.52 4.65
CA LYS A 168 -0.72 -14.39 4.49
C LYS A 168 -0.50 -13.45 5.67
N PHE A 169 -0.03 -12.25 5.39
CA PHE A 169 0.20 -11.19 6.34
C PHE A 169 -0.96 -10.20 6.32
N SER A 170 -1.35 -9.70 7.46
CA SER A 170 -2.21 -8.54 7.63
C SER A 170 -1.44 -7.39 8.24
N GLY A 171 -1.67 -6.16 7.77
CA GLY A 171 -0.97 -5.00 8.28
C GLY A 171 -1.28 -3.73 7.51
N GLN A 172 -0.65 -2.64 7.92
CA GLN A 172 -0.75 -1.37 7.22
C GLN A 172 0.33 -1.29 6.13
N PHE A 173 -0.09 -1.11 4.89
CA PHE A 173 0.86 -0.88 3.81
C PHE A 173 1.21 0.60 3.76
N THR A 174 2.42 0.94 4.17
CA THR A 174 2.86 2.32 4.37
C THR A 174 4.28 2.55 3.86
N ARG A 175 4.72 3.81 3.78
CA ARG A 175 6.11 4.16 3.46
C ARG A 175 7.00 4.26 4.68
N VAL A 176 6.44 4.43 5.87
CA VAL A 176 7.16 4.59 7.12
C VAL A 176 6.56 3.64 8.14
N GLY A 177 7.34 2.65 8.57
CA GLY A 177 6.93 1.70 9.61
C GLY A 177 7.24 2.20 11.02
N GLY A 178 6.52 1.66 12.01
CA GLY A 178 6.70 1.97 13.43
C GLY A 178 8.11 1.68 13.97
N SER A 179 8.86 0.76 13.35
CA SER A 179 10.24 0.39 13.71
C SER A 179 11.32 1.33 13.14
N GLY A 180 10.95 2.47 12.55
CA GLY A 180 11.89 3.44 11.98
C GLY A 180 12.35 3.13 10.56
N PHE A 181 11.83 2.07 9.93
CA PHE A 181 12.09 1.77 8.53
C PHE A 181 11.31 2.70 7.60
N ASN A 182 11.90 3.02 6.45
CA ASN A 182 11.22 3.73 5.38
C ASN A 182 11.50 3.08 4.03
N ASN A 183 10.48 3.03 3.16
CA ASN A 183 10.59 2.52 1.81
C ASN A 183 9.63 3.28 0.89
N SER A 184 10.17 3.91 -0.14
CA SER A 184 9.39 4.69 -1.12
C SER A 184 8.36 3.85 -1.89
N GLU A 185 8.64 2.55 -2.08
CA GLU A 185 7.77 1.58 -2.76
C GLU A 185 6.78 0.88 -1.81
N GLY A 186 6.81 1.28 -0.53
CA GLY A 186 5.98 0.72 0.52
C GLY A 186 6.63 -0.45 1.25
N LEU A 187 6.24 -0.59 2.52
CA LEU A 187 6.53 -1.70 3.41
C LEU A 187 5.24 -2.08 4.15
N LEU A 188 5.20 -3.25 4.75
CA LEU A 188 4.08 -3.71 5.55
C LEU A 188 4.40 -3.56 7.03
N ASP A 189 3.67 -2.70 7.73
CA ASP A 189 3.69 -2.60 9.19
C ASP A 189 2.74 -3.65 9.76
N TYR A 190 3.32 -4.68 10.37
CA TYR A 190 2.67 -5.94 10.74
C TYR A 190 1.53 -5.75 11.74
N ARG A 191 0.45 -6.51 11.57
CA ARG A 191 -0.66 -6.64 12.51
C ARG A 191 -1.01 -8.09 12.82
N GLY A 192 -0.69 -9.02 11.92
CA GLY A 192 -0.96 -10.43 12.09
C GLY A 192 -0.56 -11.24 10.87
N HIS A 193 -0.66 -12.56 11.01
CA HIS A 193 -0.39 -13.47 9.91
C HIS A 193 -1.16 -14.79 10.03
N SER A 194 -1.17 -15.54 8.95
CA SER A 194 -1.53 -16.96 8.94
C SER A 194 -0.66 -17.71 7.94
N THR A 195 0.01 -18.77 8.40
CA THR A 195 0.85 -19.61 7.57
C THR A 195 -0.02 -20.52 6.70
N ILE A 196 0.18 -20.46 5.38
CA ILE A 196 -0.56 -21.25 4.37
C ILE A 196 0.19 -22.55 4.05
N GLU A 197 1.50 -22.43 3.79
CA GLU A 197 2.39 -23.55 3.50
C GLU A 197 3.59 -23.43 4.45
N ASN A 198 3.90 -24.51 5.17
CA ASN A 198 5.01 -24.56 6.12
C ASN A 198 6.05 -25.58 5.64
N VAL A 199 7.20 -25.10 5.17
CA VAL A 199 8.29 -25.95 4.67
C VAL A 199 8.93 -26.78 5.79
N ALA A 200 9.01 -26.25 7.01
CA ALA A 200 9.58 -26.98 8.15
C ALA A 200 8.75 -28.21 8.58
N ALA A 201 7.44 -28.22 8.23
CA ALA A 201 6.56 -29.36 8.53
C ALA A 201 6.63 -30.49 7.48
N GLU A 202 7.27 -30.24 6.33
CA GLU A 202 7.41 -31.25 5.26
C GLU A 202 8.71 -32.07 5.37
N GLU A 203 9.65 -31.66 6.23
CA GLU A 203 10.93 -32.36 6.46
C GLU A 203 10.92 -33.35 7.66
N GLU A 204 9.81 -33.43 8.41
CA GLU A 204 9.59 -34.41 9.48
C GLU A 204 8.82 -35.65 8.98
#